data_b9029ae3677863b48678eb6b7dd9d096
#
_entry.id   b9029ae3677863b48678eb6b7dd9d096
#
_cell.length_a   1.000
_cell.length_b   1.000
_cell.length_c   1.000
_cell.angle_alpha   90.00
_cell.angle_beta   90.00
_cell.angle_gamma   90.00
#
_symmetry.space_group_name_H-M   'P 1'
#
loop_
_entity.id
_entity.type
_entity.pdbx_description
1 polymer ?
#
loop_
_entity_poly.entity_id
_entity_poly.type
_entity_poly.pdbx_seq_one_letter_code
_entity_poly.pdbx_strand_id
1 'polypeptide(L)'
;WDYTAVQDMTLADMVVDGEPKKVIMQAPKNGFYYVIDRSNGDLLRAHPYVQTNWASHVDMETGRPVENKEMDYSKRAQWILPGPLGGHDWQAMSFDESKGIVYIPAQDFPFLYSLDAEFKATGLYKRNPGTFNLGLDLKNSTFLATEYADEALTAKGYLKAFDPLTGEELWNVDHVHYWNSGVVATAGGLVFQGDGLGYLSAYNTDNGEKLWTYNTYISMLAPPITYEIDGEQYVVILAGTGGPENFVGYTNDTAAYKYGNFGKLLGFKLDSKVVLEAPDVLDKTLPEQ
;
A
#
# COMPACT_ATOMS: atom_id res chain seq x y z
N TRP A 1 9.71 -5.70 13.35
CA TRP A 1 8.66 -5.19 12.45
C TRP A 1 9.28 -4.86 11.11
N ASP A 2 9.06 -5.21 10.02
CA ASP A 2 9.71 -4.90 8.73
C ASP A 2 9.26 -3.52 8.20
N TYR A 3 9.65 -2.45 8.88
CA TYR A 3 9.30 -1.07 8.48
C TYR A 3 10.38 -0.43 7.61
N THR A 4 10.79 -1.12 6.57
CA THR A 4 11.71 -0.59 5.56
C THR A 4 11.06 0.56 4.79
N ALA A 5 11.81 1.64 4.55
CA ALA A 5 11.33 2.81 3.81
C ALA A 5 11.66 2.64 2.31
N VAL A 6 10.87 1.79 1.62
CA VAL A 6 11.04 1.48 0.18
C VAL A 6 10.15 2.33 -0.73
N GLN A 7 9.29 3.14 -0.14
CA GLN A 7 8.30 3.97 -0.82
C GLN A 7 8.98 5.12 -1.57
N ASP A 8 8.33 5.56 -2.63
CA ASP A 8 8.71 6.77 -3.34
C ASP A 8 8.65 8.00 -2.41
N MET A 9 9.46 9.00 -2.73
CA MET A 9 9.53 10.26 -2.00
C MET A 9 9.06 11.40 -2.90
N THR A 10 8.12 12.19 -2.39
CA THR A 10 7.62 13.37 -3.07
C THR A 10 8.40 14.61 -2.64
N LEU A 11 8.92 15.36 -3.61
CA LEU A 11 9.54 16.68 -3.39
C LEU A 11 8.55 17.77 -3.78
N ALA A 12 8.34 18.75 -2.90
CA ALA A 12 7.47 19.88 -3.17
C ALA A 12 7.98 21.17 -2.53
N ASP A 13 7.48 22.29 -3.02
CA ASP A 13 7.60 23.59 -2.37
C ASP A 13 6.23 23.93 -1.76
N MET A 14 6.15 24.05 -0.45
CA MET A 14 4.90 24.20 0.30
C MET A 14 4.98 25.38 1.28
N VAL A 15 3.83 25.93 1.67
CA VAL A 15 3.75 26.88 2.78
C VAL A 15 3.43 26.09 4.05
N VAL A 16 4.36 26.06 5.00
CA VAL A 16 4.20 25.39 6.29
C VAL A 16 4.28 26.45 7.39
N ASP A 17 3.23 26.56 8.21
CA ASP A 17 3.11 27.56 9.29
C ASP A 17 3.32 29.01 8.81
N GLY A 18 2.88 29.32 7.58
CA GLY A 18 3.01 30.63 6.94
C GLY A 18 4.35 30.89 6.26
N GLU A 19 5.30 29.96 6.33
CA GLU A 19 6.64 30.09 5.74
C GLU A 19 6.82 29.16 4.52
N PRO A 20 7.41 29.63 3.41
CA PRO A 20 7.73 28.78 2.28
C PRO A 20 8.83 27.77 2.67
N LYS A 21 8.57 26.51 2.44
CA LYS A 21 9.47 25.39 2.75
C LYS A 21 9.67 24.49 1.54
N LYS A 22 10.88 24.01 1.39
CA LYS A 22 11.21 22.94 0.44
C LYS A 22 11.11 21.62 1.20
N VAL A 23 10.10 20.82 0.88
CA VAL A 23 9.82 19.60 1.63
C VAL A 23 10.17 18.34 0.85
N ILE A 24 10.46 17.29 1.60
CA ILE A 24 10.44 15.90 1.16
C ILE A 24 9.41 15.14 1.99
N MET A 25 8.57 14.38 1.32
CA MET A 25 7.44 13.70 1.94
C MET A 25 7.45 12.21 1.62
N GLN A 26 7.04 11.38 2.57
CA GLN A 26 6.96 9.93 2.40
C GLN A 26 5.89 9.32 3.31
N ALA A 27 5.21 8.27 2.81
CA ALA A 27 4.32 7.39 3.59
C ALA A 27 4.98 6.00 3.75
N PRO A 28 5.94 5.80 4.66
CA PRO A 28 6.61 4.52 4.83
C PRO A 28 5.71 3.47 5.49
N LYS A 29 6.16 2.21 5.48
CA LYS A 29 5.46 1.03 6.02
C LYS A 29 4.93 1.21 7.44
N ASN A 30 5.58 2.05 8.26
CA ASN A 30 5.28 2.20 9.68
C ASN A 30 3.93 2.86 10.00
N GLY A 31 3.22 3.38 8.98
CA GLY A 31 1.88 3.95 9.11
C GLY A 31 1.82 5.45 9.39
N PHE A 32 2.97 6.14 9.47
CA PHE A 32 3.05 7.59 9.63
C PHE A 32 3.51 8.26 8.35
N TYR A 33 2.84 9.33 7.95
CA TYR A 33 3.24 10.20 6.84
C TYR A 33 4.18 11.27 7.36
N TYR A 34 5.36 11.39 6.78
CA TYR A 34 6.39 12.34 7.19
C TYR A 34 6.51 13.50 6.21
N VAL A 35 6.60 14.71 6.74
CA VAL A 35 6.97 15.94 6.01
C VAL A 35 8.24 16.50 6.63
N ILE A 36 9.31 16.59 5.87
CA ILE A 36 10.64 16.97 6.33
C ILE A 36 11.11 18.18 5.51
N ASP A 37 11.68 19.20 6.16
CA ASP A 37 12.39 20.27 5.47
C ASP A 37 13.66 19.71 4.82
N ARG A 38 13.69 19.63 3.48
CA ARG A 38 14.84 19.05 2.77
C ARG A 38 16.08 19.94 2.74
N SER A 39 16.00 21.17 3.28
CA SER A 39 17.14 22.07 3.37
C SER A 39 18.05 21.77 4.57
N ASN A 40 17.48 21.24 5.66
CA ASN A 40 18.18 21.00 6.91
C ASN A 40 17.88 19.66 7.60
N GLY A 41 16.83 18.93 7.14
CA GLY A 41 16.41 17.66 7.69
C GLY A 41 15.44 17.74 8.87
N ASP A 42 14.93 18.93 9.20
CA ASP A 42 13.98 19.10 10.30
C ASP A 42 12.64 18.41 10.00
N LEU A 43 12.12 17.65 10.97
CA LEU A 43 10.79 17.07 10.89
C LEU A 43 9.73 18.16 11.08
N LEU A 44 8.93 18.42 10.05
CA LEU A 44 7.87 19.43 10.09
C LEU A 44 6.54 18.84 10.54
N ARG A 45 6.20 17.64 10.03
CA ARG A 45 4.95 16.90 10.36
C ARG A 45 5.18 15.40 10.35
N ALA A 46 4.43 14.70 11.20
CA ALA A 46 4.33 13.25 11.17
C ALA A 46 2.94 12.84 11.64
N HIS A 47 2.09 12.39 10.72
CA HIS A 47 0.71 12.06 10.99
C HIS A 47 0.41 10.59 10.64
N PRO A 48 -0.39 9.85 11.42
CA PRO A 48 -0.83 8.52 11.02
C PRO A 48 -1.75 8.64 9.79
N TYR A 49 -1.45 7.89 8.72
CA TYR A 49 -2.30 7.84 7.52
C TYR A 49 -3.10 6.53 7.43
N VAL A 50 -2.77 5.54 8.27
CA VAL A 50 -3.49 4.28 8.49
C VAL A 50 -3.58 3.98 9.97
N GLN A 51 -4.38 2.98 10.34
CA GLN A 51 -4.43 2.52 11.72
C GLN A 51 -3.06 1.98 12.16
N THR A 52 -2.62 2.39 13.36
CA THR A 52 -1.39 1.91 13.98
C THR A 52 -1.66 1.48 15.41
N ASN A 53 -1.10 0.33 15.84
CA ASN A 53 -1.16 -0.11 17.23
C ASN A 53 0.22 -0.29 17.87
N TRP A 54 1.30 -0.37 17.07
CA TRP A 54 2.66 -0.54 17.56
C TRP A 54 3.25 0.76 18.15
N ALA A 55 2.75 1.92 17.73
CA ALA A 55 3.15 3.25 18.22
C ALA A 55 1.93 4.17 18.29
N SER A 56 1.95 5.11 19.22
CA SER A 56 0.86 6.08 19.42
C SER A 56 0.99 7.33 18.55
N HIS A 57 2.20 7.82 18.36
CA HIS A 57 2.54 9.02 17.57
C HIS A 57 4.05 9.07 17.31
N VAL A 58 4.48 10.04 16.55
CA VAL A 58 5.91 10.40 16.40
C VAL A 58 6.20 11.59 17.29
N ASP A 59 7.17 11.46 18.16
CA ASP A 59 7.68 12.58 18.95
C ASP A 59 8.36 13.58 18.03
N MET A 60 7.84 14.80 17.98
CA MET A 60 8.29 15.83 17.05
C MET A 60 9.66 16.43 17.38
N GLU A 61 10.14 16.31 18.65
CA GLU A 61 11.45 16.79 19.05
C GLU A 61 12.55 15.80 18.63
N THR A 62 12.28 14.51 18.77
CA THR A 62 13.26 13.46 18.49
C THR A 62 13.12 12.83 17.11
N GLY A 63 11.96 13.02 16.45
CA GLY A 63 11.59 12.36 15.20
C GLY A 63 11.34 10.86 15.35
N ARG A 64 11.19 10.34 16.60
CA ARG A 64 11.05 8.92 16.88
C ARG A 64 9.60 8.55 17.21
N PRO A 65 9.09 7.43 16.66
CA PRO A 65 7.80 6.90 17.08
C PRO A 65 7.81 6.51 18.55
N VAL A 66 6.75 6.85 19.26
CA VAL A 66 6.52 6.45 20.67
C VAL A 66 5.86 5.09 20.69
N GLU A 67 6.67 4.06 20.91
CA GLU A 67 6.26 2.66 20.86
C GLU A 67 5.22 2.31 21.95
N ASN A 68 4.21 1.54 21.55
CA ASN A 68 3.27 0.93 22.47
C ASN A 68 3.88 -0.34 23.08
N LYS A 69 4.24 -0.28 24.37
CA LYS A 69 4.89 -1.39 25.08
C LYS A 69 3.99 -2.61 25.28
N GLU A 70 2.67 -2.47 25.09
CA GLU A 70 1.75 -3.61 25.14
C GLU A 70 1.86 -4.48 23.88
N MET A 71 2.35 -3.92 22.77
CA MET A 71 2.56 -4.62 21.51
C MET A 71 3.93 -5.31 21.41
N ASP A 72 4.59 -5.58 22.53
CA ASP A 72 5.86 -6.30 22.62
C ASP A 72 5.65 -7.81 22.40
N TYR A 73 5.81 -8.24 21.13
CA TYR A 73 5.65 -9.64 20.75
C TYR A 73 6.77 -10.58 21.23
N SER A 74 7.78 -10.06 21.93
CA SER A 74 8.77 -10.90 22.62
C SER A 74 8.20 -11.61 23.86
N LYS A 75 7.08 -11.11 24.40
CA LYS A 75 6.40 -11.64 25.59
C LYS A 75 5.33 -12.67 25.24
N ARG A 76 4.47 -12.32 24.28
CA ARG A 76 3.43 -13.18 23.71
C ARG A 76 3.18 -12.81 22.25
N ALA A 77 2.50 -13.67 21.51
CA ALA A 77 2.07 -13.31 20.15
C ALA A 77 1.17 -12.08 20.16
N GLN A 78 1.33 -11.19 19.17
CA GLN A 78 0.60 -9.92 19.04
C GLN A 78 0.18 -9.70 17.59
N TRP A 79 -1.08 -9.30 17.39
CA TRP A 79 -1.52 -8.76 16.13
C TRP A 79 -1.03 -7.31 15.99
N ILE A 80 -0.07 -7.08 15.11
CA ILE A 80 0.53 -5.78 14.86
C ILE A 80 -0.03 -5.17 13.58
N LEU A 81 -0.38 -3.89 13.65
CA LEU A 81 -0.87 -3.10 12.53
C LEU A 81 -0.10 -1.76 12.49
N PRO A 82 0.46 -1.40 11.34
CA PRO A 82 0.65 -2.21 10.14
C PRO A 82 1.57 -3.43 10.36
N GLY A 83 1.33 -4.51 9.61
CA GLY A 83 2.22 -5.65 9.52
C GLY A 83 3.41 -5.41 8.57
N PRO A 84 4.10 -6.47 8.08
CA PRO A 84 5.34 -6.34 7.31
C PRO A 84 5.14 -5.74 5.90
N LEU A 85 3.92 -5.76 5.37
CA LEU A 85 3.59 -5.08 4.11
C LEU A 85 3.34 -3.58 4.31
N GLY A 86 3.29 -3.11 5.57
CA GLY A 86 3.12 -1.71 5.90
C GLY A 86 1.71 -1.17 5.70
N GLY A 87 1.51 0.09 6.04
CA GLY A 87 0.31 0.85 5.68
C GLY A 87 0.34 1.31 4.22
N HIS A 88 1.49 1.30 3.60
CA HIS A 88 1.81 1.55 2.21
C HIS A 88 3.13 0.87 1.90
N ASP A 89 3.32 0.36 0.68
CA ASP A 89 4.56 -0.28 0.26
C ASP A 89 5.14 0.47 -0.96
N TRP A 90 5.68 -0.22 -1.95
CA TRP A 90 6.36 0.35 -3.11
C TRP A 90 5.44 0.96 -4.18
N GLN A 91 4.14 0.76 -4.09
CA GLN A 91 3.17 1.30 -5.05
C GLN A 91 3.18 2.83 -5.01
N ALA A 92 3.40 3.48 -6.16
CA ALA A 92 3.58 4.92 -6.22
C ALA A 92 2.38 5.71 -5.70
N MET A 93 2.64 6.72 -4.87
CA MET A 93 1.72 7.78 -4.49
C MET A 93 1.61 8.82 -5.63
N SER A 94 0.65 9.75 -5.50
CA SER A 94 0.58 10.93 -6.36
C SER A 94 0.26 12.16 -5.52
N PHE A 95 0.99 13.25 -5.77
CA PHE A 95 0.79 14.53 -5.08
C PHE A 95 0.20 15.57 -6.04
N ASP A 96 -0.91 16.18 -5.65
CA ASP A 96 -1.50 17.33 -6.33
C ASP A 96 -0.96 18.61 -5.69
N GLU A 97 0.05 19.20 -6.31
CA GLU A 97 0.69 20.41 -5.82
C GLU A 97 -0.28 21.61 -5.75
N SER A 98 -1.26 21.66 -6.67
CA SER A 98 -2.23 22.77 -6.71
C SER A 98 -3.20 22.75 -5.52
N LYS A 99 -3.47 21.56 -4.96
CA LYS A 99 -4.35 21.35 -3.83
C LYS A 99 -3.59 21.10 -2.51
N GLY A 100 -2.31 20.74 -2.59
CA GLY A 100 -1.52 20.31 -1.44
C GLY A 100 -1.93 18.93 -0.90
N ILE A 101 -2.56 18.07 -1.74
CA ILE A 101 -3.14 16.80 -1.34
C ILE A 101 -2.30 15.65 -1.90
N VAL A 102 -2.10 14.60 -1.10
CA VAL A 102 -1.49 13.35 -1.54
C VAL A 102 -2.56 12.25 -1.67
N TYR A 103 -2.46 11.47 -2.75
CA TYR A 103 -3.28 10.27 -2.97
C TYR A 103 -2.42 9.05 -2.69
N ILE A 104 -2.84 8.24 -1.71
CA ILE A 104 -2.04 7.12 -1.18
C ILE A 104 -2.77 5.80 -1.44
N PRO A 105 -2.15 4.83 -2.14
CA PRO A 105 -2.64 3.46 -2.20
C PRO A 105 -2.33 2.75 -0.87
N ALA A 106 -3.17 3.01 0.14
CA ALA A 106 -2.96 2.58 1.51
C ALA A 106 -3.59 1.23 1.81
N GLN A 107 -3.16 0.61 2.91
CA GLN A 107 -3.71 -0.65 3.38
C GLN A 107 -3.60 -0.80 4.89
N ASP A 108 -4.59 -1.50 5.47
CA ASP A 108 -4.47 -2.10 6.79
C ASP A 108 -4.15 -3.59 6.58
N PHE A 109 -2.91 -3.97 6.76
CA PHE A 109 -2.47 -5.36 6.69
C PHE A 109 -1.90 -5.80 8.04
N PRO A 110 -2.73 -6.44 8.89
CA PRO A 110 -2.28 -6.94 10.18
C PRO A 110 -1.42 -8.19 10.02
N PHE A 111 -0.48 -8.38 10.94
CA PHE A 111 0.31 -9.59 11.01
C PHE A 111 0.49 -10.06 12.45
N LEU A 112 0.37 -11.37 12.67
CA LEU A 112 0.58 -11.97 13.97
C LEU A 112 2.08 -12.24 14.17
N TYR A 113 2.72 -11.41 14.97
CA TYR A 113 4.12 -11.59 15.34
C TYR A 113 4.25 -12.43 16.60
N SER A 114 5.17 -13.38 16.57
CA SER A 114 5.65 -14.14 17.74
C SER A 114 7.13 -14.40 17.58
N LEU A 115 7.90 -14.25 18.66
CA LEU A 115 9.33 -14.46 18.61
C LEU A 115 9.65 -15.96 18.64
N ASP A 116 10.56 -16.41 17.74
CA ASP A 116 11.05 -17.78 17.76
C ASP A 116 11.73 -18.10 19.10
N ALA A 117 11.39 -19.23 19.69
CA ALA A 117 11.86 -19.59 21.02
C ALA A 117 13.39 -19.78 21.09
N GLU A 118 14.02 -20.34 20.06
CA GLU A 118 15.48 -20.53 19.98
C GLU A 118 16.18 -19.18 19.82
N PHE A 119 15.65 -18.31 18.93
CA PHE A 119 16.16 -16.95 18.78
C PHE A 119 16.02 -16.15 20.10
N LYS A 120 14.89 -16.27 20.77
CA LYS A 120 14.67 -15.62 22.08
C LYS A 120 15.69 -16.08 23.14
N ALA A 121 16.03 -17.37 23.16
CA ALA A 121 16.95 -17.94 24.13
C ALA A 121 18.43 -17.63 23.84
N THR A 122 18.81 -17.52 22.56
CA THR A 122 20.21 -17.45 22.15
C THR A 122 20.62 -16.12 21.53
N GLY A 123 19.68 -15.34 21.00
CA GLY A 123 19.94 -14.16 20.17
C GLY A 123 20.53 -14.47 18.80
N LEU A 124 20.60 -15.75 18.43
CA LEU A 124 21.24 -16.20 17.19
C LEU A 124 20.20 -16.67 16.15
N TYR A 125 20.32 -16.16 14.93
CA TYR A 125 19.52 -16.63 13.82
C TYR A 125 19.98 -18.00 13.36
N LYS A 126 19.08 -18.97 13.33
CA LYS A 126 19.31 -20.27 12.74
C LYS A 126 19.02 -20.22 11.27
N ARG A 127 20.00 -20.57 10.43
CA ARG A 127 19.82 -20.68 8.99
C ARG A 127 18.99 -21.93 8.65
N ASN A 128 17.73 -21.73 8.27
CA ASN A 128 16.87 -22.77 7.72
C ASN A 128 16.77 -22.55 6.19
N PRO A 129 17.36 -23.43 5.36
CA PRO A 129 17.24 -23.31 3.90
C PRO A 129 15.79 -23.39 3.45
N GLY A 130 15.40 -22.57 2.46
CA GLY A 130 14.05 -22.56 1.91
C GLY A 130 12.98 -21.87 2.75
N THR A 131 13.36 -21.18 3.83
CA THR A 131 12.43 -20.39 4.66
C THR A 131 12.98 -19.01 4.96
N PHE A 132 12.13 -18.11 5.39
CA PHE A 132 12.54 -16.81 5.95
C PHE A 132 13.18 -17.00 7.33
N ASN A 133 14.35 -16.38 7.56
CA ASN A 133 15.08 -16.44 8.82
C ASN A 133 14.98 -15.09 9.53
N LEU A 134 13.81 -14.80 10.09
CA LEU A 134 13.44 -13.49 10.63
C LEU A 134 13.47 -13.42 12.17
N GLY A 135 13.81 -14.54 12.84
CA GLY A 135 13.67 -14.64 14.29
C GLY A 135 12.21 -14.74 14.77
N LEU A 136 11.28 -14.93 13.85
CA LEU A 136 9.86 -15.11 14.11
C LEU A 136 9.47 -16.59 14.11
N ASP A 137 8.47 -16.94 14.91
CA ASP A 137 7.90 -18.30 14.96
C ASP A 137 6.91 -18.51 13.81
N LEU A 138 7.45 -18.64 12.59
CA LEU A 138 6.65 -18.91 11.39
C LEU A 138 6.17 -20.36 11.31
N LYS A 139 6.76 -21.28 12.06
CA LYS A 139 6.38 -22.70 12.05
C LYS A 139 5.03 -22.94 12.73
N ASN A 140 4.75 -22.17 13.78
CA ASN A 140 3.51 -22.27 14.54
C ASN A 140 2.49 -21.19 14.13
N SER A 141 2.73 -20.44 13.06
CA SER A 141 1.90 -19.29 12.68
C SER A 141 0.42 -19.63 12.53
N THR A 142 0.08 -20.78 11.90
CA THR A 142 -1.33 -21.22 11.77
C THR A 142 -1.96 -21.55 13.12
N PHE A 143 -1.23 -22.23 14.00
CA PHE A 143 -1.71 -22.56 15.35
C PHE A 143 -1.91 -21.28 16.17
N LEU A 144 -0.92 -20.39 16.16
CA LEU A 144 -0.99 -19.09 16.84
C LEU A 144 -2.14 -18.23 16.31
N ALA A 145 -2.35 -18.20 14.98
CA ALA A 145 -3.47 -17.46 14.40
C ALA A 145 -4.84 -18.00 14.87
N THR A 146 -4.95 -19.31 15.13
CA THR A 146 -6.15 -19.91 15.70
C THR A 146 -6.30 -19.56 17.19
N GLU A 147 -5.21 -19.64 17.96
CA GLU A 147 -5.21 -19.32 19.38
C GLU A 147 -5.58 -17.85 19.65
N TYR A 148 -5.13 -16.94 18.79
CA TYR A 148 -5.36 -15.50 18.90
C TYR A 148 -6.45 -14.99 17.89
N ALA A 149 -7.34 -15.86 17.45
CA ALA A 149 -8.35 -15.51 16.44
C ALA A 149 -9.33 -14.41 16.90
N ASP A 150 -9.66 -14.40 18.18
CA ASP A 150 -10.57 -13.38 18.76
C ASP A 150 -9.95 -11.97 18.79
N GLU A 151 -8.62 -11.87 18.69
CA GLU A 151 -7.88 -10.61 18.61
C GLU A 151 -7.55 -10.23 17.16
N ALA A 152 -7.92 -11.04 16.18
CA ALA A 152 -7.53 -10.86 14.78
C ALA A 152 -8.11 -9.57 14.18
N LEU A 153 -7.25 -8.85 13.46
CA LEU A 153 -7.61 -7.65 12.72
C LEU A 153 -7.86 -8.00 11.24
N THR A 154 -8.75 -7.26 10.59
CA THR A 154 -9.10 -7.51 9.18
C THR A 154 -8.21 -6.70 8.24
N ALA A 155 -7.66 -7.37 7.22
CA ALA A 155 -6.94 -6.70 6.15
C ALA A 155 -7.90 -5.91 5.25
N LYS A 156 -7.52 -4.69 4.87
CA LYS A 156 -8.29 -3.78 4.02
C LYS A 156 -7.37 -3.00 3.10
N GLY A 157 -7.86 -2.64 1.91
CA GLY A 157 -7.17 -1.76 0.98
C GLY A 157 -7.92 -0.44 0.80
N TYR A 158 -7.20 0.61 0.42
CA TYR A 158 -7.76 1.94 0.29
C TYR A 158 -7.11 2.73 -0.85
N LEU A 159 -7.89 3.63 -1.44
CA LEU A 159 -7.36 4.85 -2.04
C LEU A 159 -7.72 6.01 -1.13
N LYS A 160 -6.73 6.69 -0.58
CA LYS A 160 -6.92 7.81 0.35
C LYS A 160 -6.48 9.13 -0.26
N ALA A 161 -7.27 10.19 -0.08
CA ALA A 161 -6.80 11.56 -0.19
C ALA A 161 -6.48 12.09 1.21
N PHE A 162 -5.26 12.58 1.37
CA PHE A 162 -4.69 12.92 2.65
C PHE A 162 -4.02 14.30 2.60
N ASP A 163 -4.32 15.16 3.55
CA ASP A 163 -3.60 16.41 3.74
C ASP A 163 -2.33 16.15 4.56
N PRO A 164 -1.13 16.27 3.96
CA PRO A 164 0.12 15.97 4.65
C PRO A 164 0.47 16.95 5.76
N LEU A 165 -0.10 18.16 5.78
CA LEU A 165 0.20 19.19 6.78
C LEU A 165 -0.71 19.11 8.00
N THR A 166 -1.98 18.77 7.82
CA THR A 166 -2.95 18.66 8.92
C THR A 166 -3.12 17.25 9.43
N GLY A 167 -2.81 16.24 8.60
CA GLY A 167 -3.06 14.83 8.90
C GLY A 167 -4.52 14.42 8.69
N GLU A 168 -5.31 15.24 8.00
CA GLU A 168 -6.72 14.96 7.74
C GLU A 168 -6.86 13.98 6.57
N GLU A 169 -7.67 12.93 6.77
CA GLU A 169 -8.20 12.10 5.69
C GLU A 169 -9.38 12.83 5.06
N LEU A 170 -9.21 13.37 3.84
CA LEU A 170 -10.23 14.16 3.16
C LEU A 170 -11.34 13.27 2.59
N TRP A 171 -10.94 12.14 2.03
CA TRP A 171 -11.83 11.07 1.59
C TRP A 171 -11.07 9.76 1.46
N ASN A 172 -11.82 8.67 1.39
CA ASN A 172 -11.29 7.32 1.29
C ASN A 172 -12.22 6.47 0.42
N VAL A 173 -11.65 5.62 -0.43
CA VAL A 173 -12.35 4.59 -1.20
C VAL A 173 -11.88 3.23 -0.73
N ASP A 174 -12.78 2.42 -0.19
CA ASP A 174 -12.49 1.06 0.24
C ASP A 174 -12.31 0.15 -0.98
N HIS A 175 -11.29 -0.69 -0.93
CA HIS A 175 -11.06 -1.77 -1.87
C HIS A 175 -11.36 -3.13 -1.26
N VAL A 176 -11.86 -4.05 -2.06
CA VAL A 176 -12.12 -5.45 -1.65
C VAL A 176 -10.82 -6.15 -1.27
N HIS A 177 -9.76 -5.92 -2.04
CA HIS A 177 -8.44 -6.49 -1.80
C HIS A 177 -7.50 -5.45 -1.19
N TYR A 178 -6.67 -5.85 -0.22
CA TYR A 178 -5.74 -4.93 0.44
C TYR A 178 -4.56 -4.51 -0.47
N TRP A 179 -4.20 -5.33 -1.46
CA TRP A 179 -3.05 -5.09 -2.33
C TRP A 179 -3.51 -4.58 -3.70
N ASN A 180 -3.30 -3.30 -3.97
CA ASN A 180 -3.76 -2.61 -5.17
C ASN A 180 -2.60 -1.87 -5.85
N SER A 181 -2.82 -1.34 -7.05
CA SER A 181 -1.78 -0.62 -7.78
C SER A 181 -1.43 0.72 -7.14
N GLY A 182 -0.28 1.27 -7.57
CA GLY A 182 -0.01 2.69 -7.39
C GLY A 182 -1.00 3.57 -8.14
N VAL A 183 -0.90 4.88 -7.96
CA VAL A 183 -1.84 5.86 -8.47
C VAL A 183 -1.18 6.93 -9.32
N VAL A 184 -1.95 7.60 -10.18
CA VAL A 184 -1.58 8.85 -10.84
C VAL A 184 -2.74 9.83 -10.78
N ALA A 185 -2.49 11.04 -10.27
CA ALA A 185 -3.42 12.15 -10.34
C ALA A 185 -3.12 13.02 -11.56
N THR A 186 -4.17 13.64 -12.11
CA THR A 186 -4.08 14.52 -13.28
C THR A 186 -4.59 15.93 -12.92
N ALA A 187 -4.07 16.94 -13.61
CA ALA A 187 -4.56 18.32 -13.48
C ALA A 187 -6.04 18.49 -13.86
N GLY A 188 -6.62 17.51 -14.60
CA GLY A 188 -8.04 17.48 -14.95
C GLY A 188 -8.96 16.99 -13.83
N GLY A 189 -8.46 16.79 -12.60
CA GLY A 189 -9.28 16.41 -11.45
C GLY A 189 -9.60 14.91 -11.37
N LEU A 190 -8.79 14.05 -11.98
CA LEU A 190 -8.92 12.60 -11.91
C LEU A 190 -7.72 11.98 -11.21
N VAL A 191 -7.96 10.94 -10.41
CA VAL A 191 -6.95 10.01 -9.94
C VAL A 191 -7.26 8.60 -10.46
N PHE A 192 -6.27 7.96 -11.07
CA PHE A 192 -6.40 6.61 -11.64
C PHE A 192 -5.73 5.59 -10.73
N GLN A 193 -6.39 4.45 -10.53
CA GLN A 193 -5.85 3.30 -9.82
C GLN A 193 -6.35 1.99 -10.43
N GLY A 194 -5.46 1.01 -10.53
CA GLY A 194 -5.82 -0.37 -10.80
C GLY A 194 -5.98 -1.16 -9.51
N ASP A 195 -6.73 -2.26 -9.54
CA ASP A 195 -6.95 -3.10 -8.36
C ASP A 195 -6.61 -4.58 -8.58
N GLY A 196 -6.63 -5.36 -7.50
CA GLY A 196 -6.38 -6.80 -7.53
C GLY A 196 -7.50 -7.59 -8.22
N LEU A 197 -8.70 -7.01 -8.37
CA LEU A 197 -9.84 -7.65 -9.04
C LEU A 197 -9.75 -7.52 -10.57
N GLY A 198 -8.86 -6.66 -11.06
CA GLY A 198 -8.63 -6.43 -12.50
C GLY A 198 -9.34 -5.20 -13.05
N TYR A 199 -9.77 -4.27 -12.21
CA TYR A 199 -10.39 -3.03 -12.65
C TYR A 199 -9.39 -1.88 -12.62
N LEU A 200 -9.27 -1.14 -13.72
CA LEU A 200 -8.69 0.20 -13.75
C LEU A 200 -9.84 1.21 -13.61
N SER A 201 -9.74 2.06 -12.61
CA SER A 201 -10.78 3.04 -12.29
C SER A 201 -10.22 4.46 -12.24
N ALA A 202 -11.07 5.44 -12.57
CA ALA A 202 -10.83 6.86 -12.38
C ALA A 202 -11.79 7.41 -11.33
N TYR A 203 -11.23 8.17 -10.40
CA TYR A 203 -11.94 8.78 -9.29
C TYR A 203 -11.81 10.30 -9.36
N ASN A 204 -12.83 11.01 -8.90
CA ASN A 204 -12.78 12.46 -8.70
C ASN A 204 -11.82 12.80 -7.57
N THR A 205 -10.87 13.70 -7.83
CA THR A 205 -9.85 14.12 -6.84
C THR A 205 -10.43 14.86 -5.65
N ASP A 206 -11.64 15.45 -5.74
CA ASP A 206 -12.21 16.26 -4.66
C ASP A 206 -12.97 15.41 -3.63
N ASN A 207 -13.54 14.27 -4.03
CA ASN A 207 -14.46 13.52 -3.17
C ASN A 207 -14.34 12.00 -3.27
N GLY A 208 -13.42 11.47 -4.10
CA GLY A 208 -13.24 10.02 -4.29
C GLY A 208 -14.36 9.32 -5.06
N GLU A 209 -15.30 10.05 -5.66
CA GLU A 209 -16.36 9.46 -6.47
C GLU A 209 -15.77 8.70 -7.67
N LYS A 210 -16.17 7.42 -7.85
CA LYS A 210 -15.76 6.63 -9.00
C LYS A 210 -16.50 7.07 -10.25
N LEU A 211 -15.80 7.75 -11.16
CA LEU A 211 -16.38 8.30 -12.39
C LEU A 211 -16.31 7.34 -13.56
N TRP A 212 -15.30 6.46 -13.58
CA TRP A 212 -15.10 5.50 -14.66
C TRP A 212 -14.43 4.25 -14.15
N THR A 213 -14.71 3.12 -14.79
CA THR A 213 -14.04 1.84 -14.51
C THR A 213 -14.00 0.99 -15.78
N TYR A 214 -12.93 0.21 -15.93
CA TYR A 214 -12.73 -0.71 -17.03
C TYR A 214 -12.20 -2.05 -16.50
N ASN A 215 -12.85 -3.15 -16.86
CA ASN A 215 -12.38 -4.48 -16.48
C ASN A 215 -11.30 -4.95 -17.46
N THR A 216 -10.09 -5.11 -16.99
CA THR A 216 -8.95 -5.62 -17.76
C THR A 216 -8.79 -7.13 -17.64
N TYR A 217 -9.49 -7.75 -16.69
CA TYR A 217 -9.35 -9.16 -16.29
C TYR A 217 -7.95 -9.54 -15.80
N ILE A 218 -7.13 -8.57 -15.44
CA ILE A 218 -5.75 -8.76 -15.00
C ILE A 218 -5.55 -7.96 -13.70
N SER A 219 -5.13 -8.62 -12.62
CA SER A 219 -4.76 -7.92 -11.38
C SER A 219 -3.62 -6.93 -11.65
N MET A 220 -3.67 -5.76 -11.02
CA MET A 220 -2.71 -4.68 -11.28
C MET A 220 -2.00 -4.24 -10.01
N LEU A 221 -0.66 -4.07 -10.10
CA LEU A 221 0.18 -3.55 -9.02
C LEU A 221 1.00 -2.34 -9.45
N ALA A 222 1.40 -2.26 -10.73
CA ALA A 222 2.13 -1.10 -11.23
C ALA A 222 1.23 0.14 -11.28
N PRO A 223 1.76 1.34 -11.00
CA PRO A 223 1.00 2.58 -11.15
C PRO A 223 0.71 2.85 -12.62
N PRO A 224 -0.45 3.46 -12.95
CA PRO A 224 -0.66 4.03 -14.26
C PRO A 224 0.23 5.26 -14.48
N ILE A 225 0.51 5.57 -15.73
CA ILE A 225 1.13 6.82 -16.16
C ILE A 225 0.20 7.54 -17.13
N THR A 226 0.37 8.85 -17.26
CA THR A 226 -0.34 9.64 -18.27
C THR A 226 0.64 10.48 -19.06
N TYR A 227 0.33 10.65 -20.35
CA TYR A 227 1.10 11.51 -21.26
C TYR A 227 0.19 12.03 -22.38
N GLU A 228 0.66 13.00 -23.13
CA GLU A 228 -0.04 13.59 -24.26
C GLU A 228 0.77 13.41 -25.54
N ILE A 229 0.08 13.06 -26.64
CA ILE A 229 0.63 13.04 -28.00
C ILE A 229 -0.36 13.76 -28.93
N ASP A 230 0.11 14.76 -29.64
CA ASP A 230 -0.69 15.53 -30.62
C ASP A 230 -1.98 16.13 -30.05
N GLY A 231 -1.95 16.56 -28.75
CA GLY A 231 -3.10 17.12 -28.03
C GLY A 231 -4.09 16.07 -27.52
N GLU A 232 -3.75 14.78 -27.59
CA GLU A 232 -4.57 13.69 -27.08
C GLU A 232 -3.93 13.04 -25.86
N GLN A 233 -4.66 12.97 -24.74
CA GLN A 233 -4.21 12.34 -23.52
C GLN A 233 -4.36 10.81 -23.59
N TYR A 234 -3.32 10.14 -23.12
CA TYR A 234 -3.30 8.69 -22.92
C TYR A 234 -3.07 8.36 -21.45
N VAL A 235 -3.74 7.33 -20.98
CA VAL A 235 -3.46 6.67 -19.69
C VAL A 235 -2.96 5.26 -19.99
N VAL A 236 -1.80 4.90 -19.44
CA VAL A 236 -1.16 3.60 -19.73
C VAL A 236 -0.82 2.91 -18.43
N ILE A 237 -1.05 1.60 -18.38
CA ILE A 237 -0.71 0.76 -17.23
C ILE A 237 -0.08 -0.56 -17.67
N LEU A 238 0.94 -1.01 -16.93
CA LEU A 238 1.44 -2.37 -16.98
C LEU A 238 0.54 -3.22 -16.08
N ALA A 239 -0.44 -3.88 -16.68
CA ALA A 239 -1.31 -4.80 -15.96
C ALA A 239 -0.61 -6.15 -15.76
N GLY A 240 -0.71 -6.69 -14.56
CA GLY A 240 -0.07 -7.92 -14.12
C GLY A 240 0.29 -7.83 -12.66
N THR A 241 0.51 -9.00 -12.05
CA THR A 241 1.00 -9.12 -10.69
C THR A 241 2.39 -9.74 -10.71
N GLY A 242 3.17 -9.46 -9.67
CA GLY A 242 4.51 -10.01 -9.49
C GLY A 242 5.00 -9.80 -8.07
N GLY A 243 6.19 -10.28 -7.77
CA GLY A 243 6.85 -10.00 -6.50
C GLY A 243 6.07 -10.47 -5.27
N PRO A 244 5.75 -9.54 -4.34
CA PRO A 244 5.19 -9.89 -3.03
C PRO A 244 3.86 -10.63 -3.04
N GLU A 245 3.04 -10.50 -4.07
CA GLU A 245 1.75 -11.20 -4.14
C GLU A 245 1.93 -12.73 -4.15
N ASN A 246 3.07 -13.20 -4.63
CA ASN A 246 3.42 -14.62 -4.52
C ASN A 246 3.68 -15.06 -3.06
N PHE A 247 3.97 -14.13 -2.15
CA PHE A 247 4.18 -14.41 -0.73
C PHE A 247 2.92 -14.34 0.09
N VAL A 248 1.99 -13.45 -0.27
CA VAL A 248 0.72 -13.25 0.46
C VAL A 248 -0.41 -14.10 -0.10
N GLY A 249 -0.19 -14.71 -1.29
CA GLY A 249 -1.16 -15.53 -1.99
C GLY A 249 -2.26 -14.70 -2.68
N TYR A 250 -2.78 -15.26 -3.76
CA TYR A 250 -3.96 -14.72 -4.42
C TYR A 250 -5.21 -15.13 -3.66
N THR A 251 -6.02 -14.16 -3.25
CA THR A 251 -7.35 -14.47 -2.74
C THR A 251 -8.28 -14.87 -3.88
N ASN A 252 -9.29 -15.68 -3.59
CA ASN A 252 -10.20 -16.27 -4.59
C ASN A 252 -10.96 -15.25 -5.44
N ASP A 253 -10.97 -13.99 -5.04
CA ASP A 253 -11.63 -12.88 -5.70
C ASP A 253 -10.73 -12.12 -6.69
N THR A 254 -9.41 -12.28 -6.62
CA THR A 254 -8.49 -11.59 -7.54
C THR A 254 -8.60 -12.09 -8.98
N ALA A 255 -8.33 -11.20 -9.94
CA ALA A 255 -8.29 -11.57 -11.36
C ALA A 255 -7.17 -12.59 -11.65
N ALA A 256 -6.02 -12.44 -10.99
CA ALA A 256 -4.90 -13.39 -11.12
C ALA A 256 -5.29 -14.80 -10.65
N TYR A 257 -6.09 -14.94 -9.60
CA TYR A 257 -6.63 -16.24 -9.19
C TYR A 257 -7.62 -16.81 -10.18
N LYS A 258 -8.53 -15.99 -10.71
CA LYS A 258 -9.59 -16.43 -11.63
C LYS A 258 -9.07 -16.77 -13.01
N TYR A 259 -8.21 -15.92 -13.58
CA TYR A 259 -7.84 -15.96 -14.99
C TYR A 259 -6.38 -16.27 -15.24
N GLY A 260 -5.55 -16.35 -14.18
CA GLY A 260 -4.10 -16.47 -14.28
C GLY A 260 -3.40 -15.12 -14.30
N ASN A 261 -2.08 -15.17 -14.06
CA ASN A 261 -1.25 -13.97 -14.05
C ASN A 261 -0.47 -13.86 -15.37
N PHE A 262 -0.92 -13.02 -16.25
CA PHE A 262 -0.24 -12.68 -17.50
C PHE A 262 -0.14 -11.16 -17.67
N GLY A 263 1.06 -10.69 -18.02
CA GLY A 263 1.31 -9.26 -18.14
C GLY A 263 0.82 -8.69 -19.48
N LYS A 264 0.21 -7.49 -19.44
CA LYS A 264 -0.13 -6.69 -20.63
C LYS A 264 0.19 -5.23 -20.41
N LEU A 265 0.65 -4.56 -21.46
CA LEU A 265 0.65 -3.10 -21.53
C LEU A 265 -0.69 -2.65 -22.10
N LEU A 266 -1.45 -1.91 -21.33
CA LEU A 266 -2.77 -1.40 -21.72
C LEU A 266 -2.71 0.13 -21.85
N GLY A 267 -3.14 0.65 -22.99
CA GLY A 267 -3.26 2.07 -23.28
C GLY A 267 -4.73 2.47 -23.44
N PHE A 268 -5.12 3.53 -22.77
CA PHE A 268 -6.47 4.09 -22.82
C PHE A 268 -6.41 5.50 -23.37
N LYS A 269 -7.37 5.81 -24.22
CA LYS A 269 -7.59 7.13 -24.80
C LYS A 269 -9.07 7.46 -24.66
N LEU A 270 -9.40 8.73 -24.47
CA LEU A 270 -10.79 9.19 -24.41
C LEU A 270 -11.53 8.75 -25.67
N ASP A 271 -12.80 8.39 -25.53
CA ASP A 271 -13.71 7.91 -26.58
C ASP A 271 -13.30 6.59 -27.28
N SER A 272 -12.28 5.88 -26.78
CA SER A 272 -11.97 4.53 -27.26
C SER A 272 -13.13 3.56 -26.98
N LYS A 273 -13.44 2.72 -27.97
CA LYS A 273 -14.55 1.73 -27.89
C LYS A 273 -14.06 0.29 -27.87
N VAL A 274 -12.76 0.08 -27.74
CA VAL A 274 -12.19 -1.28 -27.65
C VAL A 274 -12.58 -1.91 -26.34
N VAL A 275 -13.15 -3.10 -26.40
CA VAL A 275 -13.50 -3.90 -25.22
C VAL A 275 -12.67 -5.17 -25.25
N LEU A 276 -12.02 -5.51 -24.14
CA LEU A 276 -11.33 -6.79 -24.01
C LEU A 276 -12.35 -7.91 -23.81
N GLU A 277 -12.12 -9.03 -24.48
CA GLU A 277 -12.88 -10.25 -24.22
C GLU A 277 -12.45 -10.85 -22.88
N ALA A 278 -13.43 -11.36 -22.11
CA ALA A 278 -13.14 -12.06 -20.88
C ALA A 278 -12.35 -13.35 -21.19
N PRO A 279 -11.21 -13.59 -20.52
CA PRO A 279 -10.51 -14.85 -20.64
C PRO A 279 -11.30 -15.97 -19.97
N ASP A 280 -10.99 -17.21 -20.33
CA ASP A 280 -11.55 -18.38 -19.64
C ASP A 280 -11.12 -18.41 -18.17
N VAL A 281 -12.04 -18.78 -17.29
CA VAL A 281 -11.73 -19.01 -15.89
C VAL A 281 -10.89 -20.29 -15.76
N LEU A 282 -9.78 -20.21 -15.02
CA LEU A 282 -8.89 -21.35 -14.82
C LEU A 282 -9.58 -22.49 -14.09
N ASP A 283 -9.46 -23.70 -14.63
CA ASP A 283 -9.90 -24.92 -13.95
C ASP A 283 -8.88 -25.29 -12.84
N LYS A 284 -9.26 -25.02 -11.58
CA LYS A 284 -8.44 -25.31 -10.41
C LYS A 284 -8.42 -26.78 -10.00
N THR A 285 -9.16 -27.65 -10.71
CA THR A 285 -9.15 -29.10 -10.46
C THR A 285 -8.02 -29.81 -11.19
N LEU A 286 -7.38 -29.13 -12.16
CA LEU A 286 -6.23 -29.67 -12.87
C LEU A 286 -4.96 -29.49 -12.02
N PRO A 287 -4.07 -30.51 -11.96
CA PRO A 287 -2.76 -30.36 -11.33
C PRO A 287 -1.96 -29.27 -12.07
N GLU A 288 -1.21 -28.47 -11.32
CA GLU A 288 -0.28 -27.51 -11.88
C GLU A 288 0.72 -28.24 -12.80
N GLN A 289 0.88 -27.79 -14.05
CA GLN A 289 1.79 -28.37 -15.04
C GLN A 289 3.21 -27.84 -14.86
#